data_81cc31c41f31ea9b3c10d35cf6380911
#
_entry.id   81cc31c41f31ea9b3c10d35cf6380911
#
_cell.length_a   1.000
_cell.length_b   1.000
_cell.length_c   1.000
_cell.angle_alpha   90.00
_cell.angle_beta   90.00
_cell.angle_gamma   90.00
#
_symmetry.space_group_name_H-M   'P 1'
#
loop_
_entity.id
_entity.type
_entity.pdbx_description
1 polymer ?
#
loop_
_entity_poly.entity_id
_entity_poly.type
_entity_poly.pdbx_seq_one_letter_code
_entity_poly.pdbx_strand_id
1 'polypeptide(L)'
;MRYYIAYGSNLNTEQMNYRCPTAEKLQTSELDGYRLEFRGSENNAYATILPDEACKVPVLLWEIQPEDEQKLDRYEGWPRFYRKENLELEIGGQKQEAMVYIMNDGFERDMPSERYLATVMEGYEEAGFDPAPIEMALEMSEWAIAEREGLWEIETEPDFETEPEFEVEQESPAEPEM
;
A
#
# COMPACT_ATOMS: atom_id res chain seq x y z
N MET A 1 -6.28 26.55 12.17
CA MET A 1 -5.20 26.26 11.25
C MET A 1 -4.49 25.01 11.71
N ARG A 2 -4.33 24.03 10.86
CA ARG A 2 -3.74 22.73 11.15
C ARG A 2 -2.99 22.17 9.94
N TYR A 3 -1.92 21.43 10.14
CA TYR A 3 -1.25 20.70 9.06
C TYR A 3 -1.94 19.37 8.83
N TYR A 4 -2.09 19.00 7.56
CA TYR A 4 -2.75 17.77 7.10
C TYR A 4 -1.85 17.03 6.11
N ILE A 5 -1.71 15.72 6.34
CA ILE A 5 -0.93 14.81 5.49
C ILE A 5 -1.88 14.10 4.53
N ALA A 6 -1.71 14.32 3.23
CA ALA A 6 -2.39 13.60 2.17
C ALA A 6 -1.46 12.57 1.51
N TYR A 7 -1.95 11.36 1.31
CA TYR A 7 -1.23 10.26 0.66
C TYR A 7 -2.08 9.49 -0.37
N GLY A 8 -3.36 9.78 -0.49
CA GLY A 8 -4.32 9.16 -1.40
C GLY A 8 -4.97 10.16 -2.34
N SER A 9 -6.30 10.14 -2.46
CA SER A 9 -7.04 11.01 -3.40
C SER A 9 -6.88 12.51 -3.15
N ASN A 10 -6.53 12.92 -1.92
CA ASN A 10 -6.28 14.31 -1.56
C ASN A 10 -4.89 14.83 -1.98
N LEU A 11 -4.08 13.99 -2.64
CA LEU A 11 -2.92 14.42 -3.43
C LEU A 11 -3.35 15.19 -4.67
N ASN A 12 -4.50 14.82 -5.25
CA ASN A 12 -5.06 15.45 -6.43
C ASN A 12 -5.53 16.87 -6.09
N THR A 13 -4.89 17.86 -6.69
CA THR A 13 -5.11 19.28 -6.37
C THR A 13 -6.52 19.73 -6.73
N GLU A 14 -7.08 19.26 -7.84
CA GLU A 14 -8.46 19.58 -8.25
C GLU A 14 -9.47 19.06 -7.23
N GLN A 15 -9.31 17.81 -6.82
CA GLN A 15 -10.15 17.18 -5.80
C GLN A 15 -10.07 17.93 -4.46
N MET A 16 -8.87 18.29 -4.05
CA MET A 16 -8.67 18.98 -2.78
C MET A 16 -9.23 20.41 -2.81
N ASN A 17 -9.03 21.15 -3.89
CA ASN A 17 -9.59 22.49 -4.07
C ASN A 17 -11.14 22.48 -4.08
N TYR A 18 -11.73 21.43 -4.62
CA TYR A 18 -13.19 21.26 -4.59
C TYR A 18 -13.72 20.97 -3.18
N ARG A 19 -13.03 20.07 -2.44
CA ARG A 19 -13.44 19.71 -1.08
C ARG A 19 -13.15 20.79 -0.06
N CYS A 20 -11.98 21.38 -0.15
CA CYS A 20 -11.39 22.28 0.84
C CYS A 20 -10.83 23.54 0.15
N PRO A 21 -11.69 24.45 -0.30
CA PRO A 21 -11.26 25.59 -1.10
C PRO A 21 -10.39 26.60 -0.33
N THR A 22 -10.30 26.50 0.99
CA THR A 22 -9.45 27.34 1.85
C THR A 22 -8.17 26.64 2.28
N ALA A 23 -7.95 25.39 1.84
CA ALA A 23 -6.71 24.68 2.10
C ALA A 23 -5.57 25.21 1.23
N GLU A 24 -4.40 25.34 1.83
CA GLU A 24 -3.19 25.79 1.15
C GLU A 24 -2.19 24.63 0.99
N LYS A 25 -1.76 24.41 -0.24
CA LYS A 25 -0.73 23.44 -0.56
C LYS A 25 0.63 23.93 -0.08
N LEU A 26 1.32 23.16 0.76
CA LEU A 26 2.59 23.57 1.33
C LEU A 26 3.79 22.94 0.61
N GLN A 27 4.05 21.67 0.85
CA GLN A 27 5.22 20.98 0.35
C GLN A 27 4.97 19.48 0.23
N THR A 28 5.81 18.83 -0.56
CA THR A 28 5.93 17.38 -0.57
C THR A 28 6.89 16.91 0.54
N SER A 29 6.68 15.70 1.04
CA SER A 29 7.53 15.06 2.03
C SER A 29 7.46 13.54 1.87
N GLU A 30 8.19 12.82 2.70
CA GLU A 30 8.12 11.37 2.81
C GLU A 30 7.78 10.99 4.26
N LEU A 31 6.91 10.01 4.41
CA LEU A 31 6.57 9.44 5.69
C LEU A 31 7.30 8.11 5.86
N ASP A 32 8.42 8.14 6.59
CA ASP A 32 9.23 6.97 6.87
C ASP A 32 8.52 6.02 7.84
N GLY A 33 8.73 4.71 7.67
CA GLY A 33 8.18 3.71 8.57
C GLY A 33 6.73 3.36 8.31
N TYR A 34 6.22 3.65 7.11
CA TYR A 34 4.87 3.31 6.67
C TYR A 34 4.88 2.75 5.25
N ARG A 35 3.93 1.88 4.96
CA ARG A 35 3.60 1.43 3.60
C ARG A 35 2.19 1.78 3.22
N LEU A 36 1.96 2.00 1.93
CA LEU A 36 0.65 2.21 1.34
C LEU A 36 -0.05 0.87 1.11
N GLU A 37 -1.34 0.80 1.41
CA GLU A 37 -2.21 -0.32 1.06
C GLU A 37 -3.56 0.19 0.55
N PHE A 38 -4.24 -0.64 -0.26
CA PHE A 38 -5.65 -0.45 -0.58
C PHE A 38 -6.48 -1.45 0.23
N ARG A 39 -7.44 -0.94 0.99
CA ARG A 39 -8.32 -1.74 1.84
C ARG A 39 -9.77 -1.26 1.74
N GLY A 40 -10.71 -2.17 1.90
CA GLY A 40 -12.14 -1.84 1.84
C GLY A 40 -13.01 -3.02 1.47
N SER A 41 -14.06 -2.76 0.70
CA SER A 41 -14.90 -3.79 0.13
C SER A 41 -14.46 -4.17 -1.29
N GLU A 42 -14.96 -5.28 -1.79
CA GLU A 42 -14.65 -5.83 -3.11
C GLU A 42 -14.73 -4.77 -4.22
N ASN A 43 -13.62 -4.61 -4.96
CA ASN A 43 -13.45 -3.62 -6.04
C ASN A 43 -13.76 -2.16 -5.67
N ASN A 44 -13.75 -1.85 -4.38
CA ASN A 44 -14.02 -0.51 -3.86
C ASN A 44 -13.15 -0.22 -2.63
N ALA A 45 -11.88 -0.58 -2.72
CA ALA A 45 -10.88 -0.28 -1.70
C ALA A 45 -10.36 1.15 -1.83
N TYR A 46 -9.89 1.69 -0.71
CA TYR A 46 -9.31 3.02 -0.59
C TYR A 46 -7.92 2.95 0.01
N ALA A 47 -7.11 3.98 -0.25
CA ALA A 47 -5.76 4.07 0.27
C ALA A 47 -5.75 4.22 1.80
N THR A 48 -4.85 3.51 2.43
CA THR A 48 -4.48 3.67 3.84
C THR A 48 -2.99 3.43 4.01
N ILE A 49 -2.46 3.78 5.16
CA ILE A 49 -1.06 3.53 5.51
C ILE A 49 -1.00 2.67 6.76
N LEU A 50 -0.02 1.77 6.80
CA LEU A 50 0.27 0.92 7.95
C LEU A 50 1.75 0.99 8.32
N PRO A 51 2.09 0.83 9.62
CA PRO A 51 3.48 0.78 10.03
C PRO A 51 4.28 -0.30 9.31
N ASP A 52 5.41 0.08 8.74
CA ASP A 52 6.39 -0.81 8.11
C ASP A 52 7.75 -0.10 8.06
N GLU A 53 8.67 -0.50 8.92
CA GLU A 53 9.98 0.14 9.05
C GLU A 53 10.85 0.09 7.79
N ALA A 54 10.56 -0.84 6.87
CA ALA A 54 11.30 -1.00 5.61
C ALA A 54 10.77 -0.09 4.49
N CYS A 55 9.66 0.59 4.70
CA CYS A 55 8.94 1.34 3.67
C CYS A 55 8.87 2.83 4.00
N LYS A 56 8.53 3.59 2.97
CA LYS A 56 8.18 5.01 3.06
C LYS A 56 7.08 5.34 2.07
N VAL A 57 6.27 6.33 2.41
CA VAL A 57 5.16 6.79 1.58
C VAL A 57 5.37 8.27 1.24
N PRO A 58 5.32 8.64 -0.05
CA PRO A 58 5.36 10.05 -0.43
C PRO A 58 4.04 10.71 -0.05
N VAL A 59 4.13 11.91 0.49
CA VAL A 59 2.98 12.67 1.01
C VAL A 59 3.02 14.13 0.58
N LEU A 60 1.84 14.73 0.52
CA LEU A 60 1.66 16.15 0.31
C LEU A 60 1.11 16.78 1.59
N LEU A 61 1.72 17.86 2.02
CA LEU A 61 1.30 18.61 3.19
C LEU A 61 0.40 19.78 2.78
N TRP A 62 -0.71 19.89 3.47
CA TRP A 62 -1.66 20.96 3.36
C TRP A 62 -1.79 21.72 4.68
N GLU A 63 -2.00 23.02 4.60
CA GLU A 63 -2.52 23.80 5.72
C GLU A 63 -4.03 23.92 5.56
N ILE A 64 -4.78 23.50 6.56
CA ILE A 64 -6.23 23.46 6.53
C ILE A 64 -6.86 24.31 7.63
N GLN A 65 -8.03 24.85 7.37
CA GLN A 65 -8.85 25.56 8.33
C GLN A 65 -9.84 24.60 9.02
N PRO A 66 -10.46 25.00 10.15
CA PRO A 66 -11.43 24.14 10.84
C PRO A 66 -12.60 23.70 9.96
N GLU A 67 -13.04 24.53 9.03
CA GLU A 67 -14.12 24.22 8.09
C GLU A 67 -13.69 23.16 7.06
N ASP A 68 -12.42 23.19 6.62
CA ASP A 68 -11.85 22.20 5.74
C ASP A 68 -11.75 20.85 6.45
N GLU A 69 -11.30 20.82 7.71
CA GLU A 69 -11.25 19.60 8.51
C GLU A 69 -12.63 18.96 8.67
N GLN A 70 -13.69 19.74 8.90
CA GLN A 70 -15.06 19.21 8.96
C GLN A 70 -15.52 18.58 7.64
N LYS A 71 -15.11 19.12 6.50
CA LYS A 71 -15.42 18.56 5.18
C LYS A 71 -14.63 17.27 4.93
N LEU A 72 -13.35 17.25 5.30
CA LEU A 72 -12.54 16.04 5.26
C LEU A 72 -13.11 14.94 6.15
N ASP A 73 -13.53 15.27 7.38
CA ASP A 73 -14.17 14.32 8.30
C ASP A 73 -15.36 13.60 7.66
N ARG A 74 -16.19 14.34 6.95
CA ARG A 74 -17.35 13.77 6.24
C ARG A 74 -16.92 12.92 5.05
N TYR A 75 -15.93 13.38 4.30
CA TYR A 75 -15.42 12.69 3.14
C TYR A 75 -14.76 11.36 3.52
N GLU A 76 -13.94 11.37 4.57
CA GLU A 76 -13.22 10.20 5.07
C GLU A 76 -14.11 9.27 5.94
N GLY A 77 -15.34 9.65 6.22
CA GLY A 77 -16.24 8.86 7.08
C GLY A 77 -15.75 8.75 8.51
N TRP A 78 -15.06 9.79 9.00
CA TRP A 78 -14.60 9.86 10.38
C TRP A 78 -15.77 9.88 11.37
N PRO A 79 -15.70 9.16 12.51
CA PRO A 79 -14.62 8.29 12.98
C PRO A 79 -14.80 6.80 12.62
N ARG A 80 -15.80 6.45 11.79
CA ARG A 80 -16.20 5.05 11.58
C ARG A 80 -15.35 4.33 10.56
N PHE A 81 -14.95 5.01 9.48
CA PHE A 81 -14.17 4.43 8.40
C PHE A 81 -12.69 4.75 8.56
N TYR A 82 -12.35 6.02 8.74
CA TYR A 82 -11.01 6.48 9.09
C TYR A 82 -10.97 7.06 10.49
N ARG A 83 -9.85 6.88 11.18
CA ARG A 83 -9.48 7.58 12.41
C ARG A 83 -8.48 8.69 12.08
N LYS A 84 -8.36 9.66 13.00
CA LYS A 84 -7.33 10.70 12.94
C LYS A 84 -6.17 10.33 13.84
N GLU A 85 -4.98 10.50 13.34
CA GLU A 85 -3.75 10.45 14.10
C GLU A 85 -2.92 11.70 13.85
N ASN A 86 -2.04 12.03 14.76
CA ASN A 86 -1.04 13.08 14.58
C ASN A 86 0.33 12.43 14.44
N LEU A 87 1.03 12.79 13.37
CA LEU A 87 2.37 12.32 13.10
C LEU A 87 3.32 13.50 13.04
N GLU A 88 4.56 13.27 13.46
CA GLU A 88 5.61 14.28 13.40
C GLU A 88 6.32 14.22 12.05
N LEU A 89 6.39 15.36 11.38
CA LEU A 89 7.09 15.55 10.11
C LEU A 89 7.95 16.80 10.14
N GLU A 90 8.95 16.85 9.27
CA GLU A 90 9.72 18.06 9.05
C GLU A 90 8.98 18.99 8.08
N ILE A 91 8.58 20.16 8.56
CA ILE A 91 7.88 21.19 7.79
C ILE A 91 8.69 22.49 7.91
N GLY A 92 9.18 23.00 6.78
CA GLY A 92 9.98 24.22 6.77
C GLY A 92 11.28 24.11 7.59
N GLY A 93 11.89 22.92 7.66
CA GLY A 93 13.11 22.65 8.42
C GLY A 93 12.91 22.49 9.93
N GLN A 94 11.67 22.37 10.39
CA GLN A 94 11.32 22.14 11.78
C GLN A 94 10.37 20.94 11.92
N LYS A 95 10.54 20.19 13.00
CA LYS A 95 9.60 19.13 13.36
C LYS A 95 8.28 19.73 13.79
N GLN A 96 7.22 19.33 13.12
CA GLN A 96 5.85 19.79 13.32
C GLN A 96 4.92 18.59 13.37
N GLU A 97 3.84 18.74 14.12
CA GLU A 97 2.77 17.76 14.18
C GLU A 97 1.75 18.02 13.08
N ALA A 98 1.39 16.98 12.34
CA ALA A 98 0.39 17.03 11.27
C ALA A 98 -0.63 15.92 11.43
N MET A 99 -1.89 16.23 11.14
CA MET A 99 -3.00 15.27 11.18
C MET A 99 -3.01 14.41 9.93
N VAL A 100 -3.33 13.14 10.10
CA VAL A 100 -3.50 12.17 9.02
C VAL A 100 -4.74 11.32 9.27
N TYR A 101 -5.44 10.94 8.20
CA TYR A 101 -6.50 9.93 8.28
C TYR A 101 -5.91 8.56 7.99
N ILE A 102 -6.15 7.61 8.89
CA ILE A 102 -5.74 6.21 8.75
C ILE A 102 -6.99 5.34 8.89
N MET A 103 -7.17 4.40 7.96
CA MET A 103 -8.32 3.50 7.98
C MET A 103 -8.36 2.68 9.28
N ASN A 104 -9.54 2.54 9.85
CA ASN A 104 -9.75 1.68 11.02
C ASN A 104 -9.46 0.22 10.68
N ASP A 105 -9.14 -0.57 11.69
CA ASP A 105 -8.92 -2.01 11.54
C ASP A 105 -10.20 -2.74 11.11
N GLY A 106 -10.04 -3.91 10.52
CA GLY A 106 -11.15 -4.78 10.12
C GLY A 106 -11.51 -4.73 8.63
N PHE A 107 -10.84 -3.90 7.83
CA PHE A 107 -10.95 -3.89 6.37
C PHE A 107 -9.85 -4.72 5.74
N GLU A 108 -10.21 -5.54 4.76
CA GLU A 108 -9.26 -6.39 4.04
C GLU A 108 -8.65 -5.65 2.84
N ARG A 109 -7.51 -6.18 2.36
CA ARG A 109 -6.92 -5.72 1.10
C ARG A 109 -7.82 -6.09 -0.06
N ASP A 110 -8.07 -5.13 -0.94
CA ASP A 110 -8.83 -5.33 -2.17
C ASP A 110 -8.42 -4.31 -3.22
N MET A 111 -8.93 -4.46 -4.44
CA MET A 111 -8.63 -3.53 -5.52
C MET A 111 -9.42 -2.24 -5.37
N PRO A 112 -8.79 -1.09 -5.59
CA PRO A 112 -9.51 0.17 -5.73
C PRO A 112 -10.34 0.17 -7.02
N SER A 113 -11.40 0.98 -7.06
CA SER A 113 -12.08 1.24 -8.32
C SER A 113 -11.14 1.96 -9.30
N GLU A 114 -11.32 1.73 -10.60
CA GLU A 114 -10.51 2.38 -11.65
C GLU A 114 -10.54 3.92 -11.52
N ARG A 115 -11.71 4.49 -11.23
CA ARG A 115 -11.87 5.93 -11.06
C ARG A 115 -11.09 6.46 -9.86
N TYR A 116 -11.13 5.77 -8.73
CA TYR A 116 -10.39 6.17 -7.53
C TYR A 116 -8.89 6.07 -7.76
N LEU A 117 -8.44 4.95 -8.35
CA LEU A 117 -7.02 4.75 -8.68
C LEU A 117 -6.52 5.83 -9.63
N ALA A 118 -7.28 6.16 -10.68
CA ALA A 118 -6.92 7.24 -11.61
C ALA A 118 -6.73 8.58 -10.89
N THR A 119 -7.62 8.92 -9.95
CA THR A 119 -7.50 10.14 -9.14
C THR A 119 -6.23 10.17 -8.30
N VAL A 120 -5.88 9.04 -7.67
CA VAL A 120 -4.65 8.91 -6.89
C VAL A 120 -3.41 9.02 -7.78
N MET A 121 -3.41 8.36 -8.94
CA MET A 121 -2.29 8.39 -9.90
C MET A 121 -2.07 9.81 -10.46
N GLU A 122 -3.12 10.53 -10.80
CA GLU A 122 -3.03 11.94 -11.19
C GLU A 122 -2.39 12.80 -10.08
N GLY A 123 -2.76 12.56 -8.82
CA GLY A 123 -2.13 13.24 -7.69
C GLY A 123 -0.63 12.94 -7.53
N TYR A 124 -0.23 11.68 -7.77
CA TYR A 124 1.19 11.29 -7.81
C TYR A 124 1.94 11.98 -8.94
N GLU A 125 1.35 12.03 -10.14
CA GLU A 125 1.94 12.71 -11.29
C GLU A 125 2.09 14.22 -11.06
N GLU A 126 1.05 14.88 -10.56
CA GLU A 126 1.09 16.31 -10.21
C GLU A 126 2.17 16.64 -9.18
N ALA A 127 2.39 15.77 -8.19
CA ALA A 127 3.39 15.95 -7.16
C ALA A 127 4.80 15.51 -7.57
N GLY A 128 4.93 14.82 -8.71
CA GLY A 128 6.20 14.27 -9.20
C GLY A 128 6.70 13.07 -8.39
N PHE A 129 5.78 12.28 -7.82
CA PHE A 129 6.11 11.10 -7.03
C PHE A 129 6.41 9.89 -7.89
N ASP A 130 7.29 9.02 -7.38
CA ASP A 130 7.51 7.68 -7.92
C ASP A 130 6.25 6.83 -7.68
N PRO A 131 5.66 6.17 -8.69
CA PRO A 131 4.47 5.34 -8.53
C PRO A 131 4.72 4.00 -7.81
N ALA A 132 5.96 3.62 -7.54
CA ALA A 132 6.31 2.34 -6.93
C ALA A 132 5.50 1.97 -5.66
N PRO A 133 5.18 2.87 -4.72
CA PRO A 133 4.34 2.55 -3.58
C PRO A 133 2.92 2.15 -3.96
N ILE A 134 2.35 2.73 -5.03
CA ILE A 134 1.02 2.35 -5.54
C ILE A 134 1.09 0.97 -6.20
N GLU A 135 2.10 0.74 -7.03
CA GLU A 135 2.31 -0.54 -7.72
C GLU A 135 2.44 -1.68 -6.71
N MET A 136 3.25 -1.50 -5.67
CA MET A 136 3.37 -2.47 -4.57
C MET A 136 2.04 -2.69 -3.85
N ALA A 137 1.27 -1.65 -3.57
CA ALA A 137 -0.03 -1.77 -2.92
C ALA A 137 -1.04 -2.55 -3.77
N LEU A 138 -1.03 -2.37 -5.09
CA LEU A 138 -1.87 -3.13 -6.04
C LEU A 138 -1.47 -4.60 -6.07
N GLU A 139 -0.18 -4.92 -6.18
CA GLU A 139 0.32 -6.29 -6.11
C GLU A 139 -0.09 -6.99 -4.82
N MET A 140 0.03 -6.32 -3.67
CA MET A 140 -0.40 -6.86 -2.38
C MET A 140 -1.91 -7.13 -2.33
N SER A 141 -2.72 -6.32 -3.02
CA SER A 141 -4.17 -6.54 -3.14
C SER A 141 -4.48 -7.74 -4.02
N GLU A 142 -3.81 -7.88 -5.18
CA GLU A 142 -3.95 -9.03 -6.06
C GLU A 142 -3.59 -10.34 -5.35
N TRP A 143 -2.50 -10.34 -4.59
CA TRP A 143 -2.09 -11.48 -3.78
C TRP A 143 -3.15 -11.86 -2.74
N ALA A 144 -3.68 -10.89 -1.99
CA ALA A 144 -4.69 -11.14 -0.98
C ALA A 144 -5.99 -11.70 -1.57
N ILE A 145 -6.39 -11.21 -2.76
CA ILE A 145 -7.55 -11.72 -3.49
C ILE A 145 -7.31 -13.16 -3.95
N ALA A 146 -6.16 -13.44 -4.57
CA ALA A 146 -5.82 -14.78 -5.03
C ALA A 146 -5.79 -15.79 -3.87
N GLU A 147 -5.28 -15.40 -2.70
CA GLU A 147 -5.28 -16.22 -1.49
C GLU A 147 -6.72 -16.52 -1.00
N ARG A 148 -7.59 -15.51 -0.95
CA ARG A 148 -9.00 -15.69 -0.55
C ARG A 148 -9.78 -16.58 -1.50
N GLU A 149 -9.51 -16.48 -2.80
CA GLU A 149 -10.18 -17.24 -3.84
C GLU A 149 -9.60 -18.65 -4.05
N GLY A 150 -8.51 -18.98 -3.34
CA GLY A 150 -7.86 -20.28 -3.45
C GLY A 150 -7.21 -20.51 -4.81
N LEU A 151 -6.83 -19.43 -5.50
CA LEU A 151 -6.19 -19.47 -6.83
C LEU A 151 -4.72 -19.87 -6.79
N TRP A 152 -4.14 -19.99 -5.58
CA TRP A 152 -2.84 -20.64 -5.37
C TRP A 152 -3.06 -22.16 -5.36
N GLU A 153 -3.10 -22.78 -6.54
CA GLU A 153 -2.66 -24.16 -6.61
C GLU A 153 -1.18 -24.13 -6.23
N ILE A 154 -0.86 -24.65 -5.05
CA ILE A 154 0.48 -25.09 -4.74
C ILE A 154 0.76 -26.09 -5.86
N GLU A 155 1.60 -25.71 -6.84
CA GLU A 155 2.30 -26.70 -7.61
C GLU A 155 3.05 -27.51 -6.54
N THR A 156 2.44 -28.62 -6.12
CA THR A 156 3.14 -29.64 -5.37
C THR A 156 4.38 -29.92 -6.20
N GLU A 157 5.54 -29.74 -5.59
CA GLU A 157 6.82 -30.11 -6.21
C GLU A 157 6.59 -31.40 -6.98
N PRO A 158 7.04 -31.50 -8.24
CA PRO A 158 6.94 -32.75 -8.99
C PRO A 158 7.51 -33.83 -8.10
N ASP A 159 6.72 -34.87 -7.81
CA ASP A 159 7.20 -36.06 -7.17
C ASP A 159 8.51 -36.44 -7.86
N PHE A 160 9.62 -36.28 -7.17
CA PHE A 160 10.85 -36.90 -7.57
C PHE A 160 10.61 -38.40 -7.46
N GLU A 161 10.01 -38.95 -8.52
CA GLU A 161 9.99 -40.39 -8.70
C GLU A 161 11.43 -40.88 -8.55
N THR A 162 11.60 -41.70 -7.55
CA THR A 162 12.76 -42.48 -7.20
C THR A 162 13.62 -42.79 -8.41
N GLU A 163 14.90 -42.39 -8.33
CA GLU A 163 15.92 -42.77 -9.29
C GLU A 163 15.85 -44.30 -9.51
N PRO A 164 15.96 -44.79 -10.76
CA PRO A 164 16.01 -46.20 -11.01
C PRO A 164 17.27 -46.80 -10.33
N GLU A 165 17.05 -47.80 -9.49
CA GLU A 165 18.11 -48.58 -8.89
C GLU A 165 19.02 -49.11 -10.02
N PHE A 166 20.25 -48.62 -10.09
CA PHE A 166 21.28 -49.22 -10.92
C PHE A 166 21.63 -50.55 -10.30
N GLU A 167 21.18 -51.64 -10.93
CA GLU A 167 21.72 -52.98 -10.65
C GLU A 167 23.21 -52.98 -10.96
N VAL A 168 24.02 -53.09 -9.92
CA VAL A 168 25.46 -53.35 -10.05
C VAL A 168 25.61 -54.79 -10.39
N GLU A 169 25.84 -55.13 -11.68
CA GLU A 169 26.31 -56.46 -12.08
C GLU A 169 27.66 -56.73 -11.39
N GLN A 170 27.64 -57.70 -10.50
CA GLN A 170 28.87 -58.27 -9.89
C GLN A 170 29.58 -59.09 -10.92
N GLU A 171 30.67 -58.58 -11.48
CA GLU A 171 31.64 -59.39 -12.20
C GLU A 171 32.34 -60.37 -11.22
N SER A 172 32.15 -61.63 -11.48
CA SER A 172 32.85 -62.70 -10.77
C SER A 172 34.36 -62.66 -11.09
N PRO A 173 35.24 -62.85 -10.11
CA PRO A 173 36.66 -62.87 -10.36
C PRO A 173 37.08 -64.17 -11.14
N ALA A 174 37.82 -63.98 -12.23
CA ALA A 174 38.45 -65.08 -12.99
C ALA A 174 39.50 -65.80 -12.15
N GLU A 175 39.40 -67.15 -12.11
CA GLU A 175 40.42 -68.00 -11.49
C GLU A 175 41.72 -67.98 -12.30
N PRO A 176 42.87 -68.01 -11.62
CA PRO A 176 44.15 -68.10 -12.33
C PRO A 176 44.44 -69.54 -12.77
N GLU A 177 44.63 -69.73 -14.07
CA GLU A 177 45.22 -70.98 -14.58
C GLU A 177 46.69 -71.04 -14.24
N MET A 178 47.08 -72.23 -13.81
CA MET A 178 48.48 -72.61 -13.56
C MET A 178 49.27 -72.81 -14.85
#